data_59b26499b79c320d6760720082da3518
#
_entry.id   59b26499b79c320d6760720082da3518
#
_cell.length_a   1.000
_cell.length_b   1.000
_cell.length_c   1.000
_cell.angle_alpha   90.00
_cell.angle_beta   90.00
_cell.angle_gamma   90.00
#
_symmetry.space_group_name_H-M   'P 1'
#
loop_
_entity.id
_entity.type
_entity.pdbx_description
1 polymer ?
#
loop_
_entity_poly.entity_id
_entity_poly.type
_entity_poly.pdbx_seq_one_letter_code
_entity_poly.pdbx_strand_id
1 'polypeptide(L)'
;MPKTKISSLLLASFLIVFLSASPALAHDPLILLPEQKTPEEGPLLPNGTISFALYGSLLEGGDQRGFQFNLKPEDRLTISLLIPNLGPENELPEEKLPRLFLYRPDGSVLEGVSDLYVPFDEPFSMTRYIRIFD
;
A
#
# COMPACT_ATOMS: atom_id res chain seq x y z
N MET A 1 -13.72 18.76 -53.71
CA MET A 1 -13.58 19.32 -52.35
C MET A 1 -13.10 18.21 -51.42
N PRO A 2 -11.86 18.21 -50.88
CA PRO A 2 -11.39 17.13 -50.04
C PRO A 2 -11.48 17.51 -48.55
N LYS A 3 -12.69 17.46 -47.99
CA LYS A 3 -12.92 17.78 -46.55
C LYS A 3 -12.92 16.57 -45.61
N THR A 4 -12.82 15.35 -46.14
CA THR A 4 -13.00 14.11 -45.35
C THR A 4 -11.70 13.53 -44.77
N LYS A 5 -10.53 13.85 -45.33
CA LYS A 5 -9.25 13.23 -44.91
C LYS A 5 -8.72 13.78 -43.58
N ILE A 6 -8.93 15.04 -43.25
CA ILE A 6 -8.42 15.68 -42.03
C ILE A 6 -9.20 15.18 -40.79
N SER A 7 -10.49 15.01 -40.91
CA SER A 7 -11.36 14.49 -39.82
C SER A 7 -11.01 13.05 -39.44
N SER A 8 -10.67 12.20 -40.41
CA SER A 8 -10.29 10.81 -40.17
C SER A 8 -8.91 10.70 -39.49
N LEU A 9 -7.99 11.60 -39.86
CA LEU A 9 -6.64 11.61 -39.23
C LEU A 9 -6.70 12.09 -37.78
N LEU A 10 -7.50 13.10 -37.48
CA LEU A 10 -7.72 13.60 -36.13
C LEU A 10 -8.43 12.56 -35.24
N LEU A 11 -9.40 11.84 -35.79
CA LEU A 11 -10.10 10.78 -35.07
C LEU A 11 -9.16 9.59 -34.78
N ALA A 12 -8.32 9.20 -35.72
CA ALA A 12 -7.33 8.14 -35.54
C ALA A 12 -6.27 8.53 -34.50
N SER A 13 -5.77 9.78 -34.52
CA SER A 13 -4.82 10.28 -33.52
C SER A 13 -5.43 10.31 -32.13
N PHE A 14 -6.69 10.72 -32.00
CA PHE A 14 -7.40 10.73 -30.72
C PHE A 14 -7.60 9.32 -30.15
N LEU A 15 -7.94 8.36 -31.03
CA LEU A 15 -8.11 6.96 -30.64
C LEU A 15 -6.79 6.32 -30.16
N ILE A 16 -5.66 6.64 -30.80
CA ILE A 16 -4.35 6.13 -30.39
C ILE A 16 -3.94 6.63 -29.00
N VAL A 17 -4.26 7.88 -28.67
CA VAL A 17 -3.96 8.46 -27.35
C VAL A 17 -4.76 7.75 -26.24
N PHE A 18 -6.00 7.37 -26.49
CA PHE A 18 -6.81 6.62 -25.53
C PHE A 18 -6.38 5.17 -25.35
N LEU A 19 -5.85 4.54 -26.39
CA LEU A 19 -5.38 3.15 -26.35
C LEU A 19 -4.02 3.00 -25.63
N SER A 20 -3.29 4.08 -25.43
CA SER A 20 -2.00 4.09 -24.74
C SER A 20 -2.08 4.51 -23.25
N ALA A 21 -3.26 4.76 -22.72
CA ALA A 21 -3.45 5.01 -21.31
C ALA A 21 -3.30 3.70 -20.51
N SER A 22 -2.09 3.40 -20.08
CA SER A 22 -1.86 2.35 -19.08
C SER A 22 -2.53 2.77 -17.77
N PRO A 23 -3.18 1.85 -17.03
CA PRO A 23 -3.66 2.16 -15.69
C PRO A 23 -2.48 2.61 -14.84
N ALA A 24 -2.53 3.83 -14.33
CA ALA A 24 -1.57 4.30 -13.35
C ALA A 24 -1.89 3.63 -12.02
N LEU A 25 -1.06 2.68 -11.61
CA LEU A 25 -1.10 2.15 -10.24
C LEU A 25 -0.55 3.24 -9.31
N ALA A 26 -1.32 3.62 -8.31
CA ALA A 26 -0.90 4.63 -7.34
C ALA A 26 0.21 4.10 -6.41
N HIS A 27 0.32 2.78 -6.27
CA HIS A 27 1.29 2.08 -5.43
C HIS A 27 1.82 0.84 -6.15
N ASP A 28 3.07 0.49 -5.88
CA ASP A 28 3.61 -0.80 -6.28
C ASP A 28 3.09 -1.88 -5.33
N PRO A 29 2.25 -2.83 -5.79
CA PRO A 29 1.70 -3.87 -4.94
C PRO A 29 2.74 -4.95 -4.64
N LEU A 30 2.80 -5.39 -3.39
CA LEU A 30 3.67 -6.46 -2.94
C LEU A 30 2.96 -7.35 -1.94
N ILE A 31 3.06 -8.67 -2.11
CA ILE A 31 2.44 -9.64 -1.21
C ILE A 31 3.49 -10.14 -0.22
N LEU A 32 3.18 -10.01 1.07
CA LEU A 32 3.98 -10.60 2.14
C LEU A 32 3.53 -12.06 2.36
N LEU A 33 4.47 -12.98 2.26
CA LEU A 33 4.22 -14.40 2.38
C LEU A 33 4.15 -14.86 3.84
N PRO A 34 3.43 -15.95 4.15
CA PRO A 34 3.27 -16.44 5.52
C PRO A 34 4.59 -16.76 6.26
N GLU A 35 5.61 -17.17 5.53
CA GLU A 35 6.94 -17.49 6.05
C GLU A 35 7.79 -16.25 6.37
N GLN A 36 7.45 -15.08 5.86
CA GLN A 36 8.18 -13.84 6.07
C GLN A 36 7.77 -13.18 7.40
N LYS A 37 8.15 -13.80 8.51
CA LYS A 37 7.70 -13.42 9.85
C LYS A 37 8.56 -12.33 10.49
N THR A 38 9.81 -12.21 10.08
CA THR A 38 10.75 -11.19 10.59
C THR A 38 11.12 -10.20 9.48
N PRO A 39 11.65 -9.02 9.82
CA PRO A 39 12.14 -8.08 8.79
C PRO A 39 13.19 -8.71 7.87
N GLU A 40 14.05 -9.57 8.39
CA GLU A 40 15.14 -10.23 7.64
C GLU A 40 14.62 -11.29 6.67
N GLU A 41 13.51 -11.94 6.99
CA GLU A 41 12.85 -12.92 6.13
C GLU A 41 11.95 -12.26 5.07
N GLY A 42 11.57 -11.02 5.32
CA GLY A 42 10.72 -10.25 4.44
C GLY A 42 11.46 -9.56 3.29
N PRO A 43 10.72 -9.00 2.34
CA PRO A 43 11.33 -8.29 1.22
C PRO A 43 12.03 -7.01 1.69
N LEU A 44 13.14 -6.70 1.03
CA LEU A 44 13.80 -5.41 1.13
C LEU A 44 13.27 -4.48 0.03
N LEU A 45 12.69 -3.35 0.44
CA LEU A 45 12.32 -2.25 -0.43
C LEU A 45 13.53 -1.30 -0.55
N PRO A 46 14.29 -1.37 -1.65
CA PRO A 46 15.60 -0.69 -1.73
C PRO A 46 15.48 0.84 -1.79
N ASN A 47 14.31 1.34 -2.13
CA ASN A 47 13.99 2.77 -2.14
C ASN A 47 12.65 3.00 -1.46
N GLY A 48 12.69 3.35 -0.18
CA GLY A 48 11.49 3.62 0.63
C GLY A 48 10.73 4.90 0.25
N THR A 49 11.24 5.69 -0.70
CA THR A 49 10.51 6.85 -1.24
C THR A 49 9.50 6.48 -2.32
N ILE A 50 9.55 5.25 -2.85
CA ILE A 50 8.53 4.72 -3.74
C ILE A 50 7.31 4.34 -2.90
N SER A 51 6.12 4.65 -3.42
CA SER A 51 4.87 4.27 -2.76
C SER A 51 4.57 2.79 -2.99
N PHE A 52 4.54 2.01 -1.91
CA PHE A 52 4.22 0.58 -1.93
C PHE A 52 2.88 0.32 -1.24
N ALA A 53 2.14 -0.68 -1.73
CA ALA A 53 1.03 -1.29 -1.03
C ALA A 53 1.40 -2.73 -0.66
N LEU A 54 1.65 -2.96 0.63
CA LEU A 54 2.02 -4.27 1.15
C LEU A 54 0.77 -5.01 1.62
N TYR A 55 0.54 -6.19 1.08
CA TYR A 55 -0.59 -7.04 1.42
C TYR A 55 -0.12 -8.27 2.17
N GLY A 56 -0.77 -8.57 3.28
CA GLY A 56 -0.47 -9.78 4.06
C GLY A 56 -1.69 -10.25 4.82
N SER A 57 -1.72 -11.53 5.18
CA SER A 57 -2.75 -12.11 6.03
C SER A 57 -2.13 -12.57 7.34
N LEU A 58 -2.79 -12.29 8.45
CA LEU A 58 -2.48 -12.81 9.78
C LEU A 58 -3.61 -13.76 10.16
N LEU A 59 -3.32 -15.05 10.26
CA LEU A 59 -4.34 -16.08 10.37
C LEU A 59 -4.67 -16.46 11.82
N GLU A 60 -3.74 -16.17 12.74
CA GLU A 60 -3.89 -16.50 14.15
C GLU A 60 -3.18 -15.48 15.05
N GLY A 61 -3.51 -15.50 16.33
CA GLY A 61 -2.85 -14.64 17.32
C GLY A 61 -1.35 -14.92 17.38
N GLY A 62 -0.53 -13.87 17.28
CA GLY A 62 0.92 -13.95 17.25
C GLY A 62 1.53 -14.08 15.86
N ASP A 63 0.72 -14.19 14.81
CA ASP A 63 1.22 -14.15 13.44
C ASP A 63 1.86 -12.79 13.13
N GLN A 64 2.93 -12.83 12.33
CA GLN A 64 3.70 -11.64 11.96
C GLN A 64 4.03 -11.65 10.47
N ARG A 65 4.24 -10.46 9.93
CA ARG A 65 4.80 -10.24 8.59
C ARG A 65 5.84 -9.15 8.68
N GLY A 66 7.04 -9.45 8.22
CA GLY A 66 8.16 -8.54 8.24
C GLY A 66 8.51 -8.03 6.86
N PHE A 67 9.11 -6.85 6.80
CA PHE A 67 9.72 -6.28 5.61
C PHE A 67 10.75 -5.24 6.03
N GLN A 68 11.62 -4.87 5.10
CA GLN A 68 12.63 -3.85 5.30
C GLN A 68 12.52 -2.77 4.22
N PHE A 69 12.95 -1.58 4.52
CA PHE A 69 13.05 -0.50 3.56
C PHE A 69 14.26 0.39 3.85
N ASN A 70 14.81 0.98 2.79
CA ASN A 70 15.92 1.92 2.90
C ASN A 70 15.41 3.35 2.72
N LEU A 71 15.79 4.21 3.65
CA LEU A 71 15.58 5.66 3.60
C LEU A 71 16.91 6.37 3.81
N LYS A 72 17.04 7.54 3.22
CA LYS A 72 18.13 8.48 3.53
C LYS A 72 17.73 9.39 4.69
N PRO A 73 18.70 10.05 5.36
CA PRO A 73 18.39 10.90 6.51
C PRO A 73 17.36 12.01 6.26
N GLU A 74 17.25 12.51 5.01
CA GLU A 74 16.32 13.58 4.64
C GLU A 74 14.98 13.09 4.14
N ASP A 75 14.84 11.77 3.93
CA ASP A 75 13.60 11.18 3.42
C ASP A 75 12.53 11.21 4.51
N ARG A 76 11.28 11.44 4.08
CA ARG A 76 10.12 11.37 4.96
C ARG A 76 9.46 10.00 4.80
N LEU A 77 9.25 9.32 5.91
CA LEU A 77 8.43 8.11 5.97
C LEU A 77 6.98 8.50 6.25
N THR A 78 6.07 7.97 5.44
CA THR A 78 4.64 7.88 5.75
C THR A 78 4.26 6.41 5.63
N ILE A 79 3.63 5.86 6.65
CA ILE A 79 3.22 4.46 6.69
C ILE A 79 1.87 4.36 7.39
N SER A 80 0.94 3.65 6.75
CA SER A 80 -0.38 3.39 7.32
C SER A 80 -0.64 1.90 7.38
N LEU A 81 -1.29 1.45 8.43
CA LEU A 81 -1.80 0.08 8.56
C LEU A 81 -3.32 0.11 8.42
N LEU A 82 -3.80 -0.62 7.43
CA LEU A 82 -5.21 -0.67 7.05
C LEU A 82 -5.73 -2.09 7.17
N ILE A 83 -6.94 -2.25 7.71
CA ILE A 83 -7.69 -3.51 7.64
C ILE A 83 -8.96 -3.30 6.82
N PRO A 84 -9.45 -4.32 6.09
CA PRO A 84 -10.72 -4.21 5.38
C PRO A 84 -11.86 -3.90 6.35
N ASN A 85 -12.75 -2.96 6.01
CA ASN A 85 -13.96 -2.71 6.78
C ASN A 85 -15.06 -3.70 6.39
N LEU A 86 -14.74 -4.98 6.52
CA LEU A 86 -15.59 -6.12 6.22
C LEU A 86 -15.45 -7.15 7.34
N GLY A 87 -16.49 -7.95 7.54
CA GLY A 87 -16.40 -9.07 8.50
C GLY A 87 -15.53 -10.22 7.96
N PRO A 88 -14.76 -10.89 8.82
CA PRO A 88 -14.76 -10.73 10.29
C PRO A 88 -13.82 -9.64 10.82
N GLU A 89 -12.96 -9.02 9.98
CA GLU A 89 -11.87 -8.15 10.40
C GLU A 89 -12.38 -6.91 11.17
N ASN A 90 -13.45 -6.29 10.69
CA ASN A 90 -14.03 -5.09 11.31
C ASN A 90 -14.84 -5.37 12.58
N GLU A 91 -15.04 -6.64 12.93
CA GLU A 91 -15.75 -7.08 14.16
C GLU A 91 -14.78 -7.47 15.27
N LEU A 92 -13.47 -7.45 14.99
CA LEU A 92 -12.46 -7.77 15.98
C LEU A 92 -12.39 -6.65 17.05
N PRO A 93 -12.27 -7.02 18.33
CA PRO A 93 -12.01 -6.04 19.38
C PRO A 93 -10.61 -5.44 19.19
N GLU A 94 -10.43 -4.19 19.63
CA GLU A 94 -9.22 -3.39 19.39
C GLU A 94 -7.93 -4.10 19.80
N GLU A 95 -7.95 -4.80 20.94
CA GLU A 95 -6.80 -5.54 21.45
C GLU A 95 -6.37 -6.75 20.58
N LYS A 96 -7.22 -7.15 19.64
CA LYS A 96 -6.94 -8.24 18.67
C LYS A 96 -6.57 -7.73 17.28
N LEU A 97 -6.60 -6.43 17.09
CA LEU A 97 -6.18 -5.84 15.82
C LEU A 97 -4.66 -5.97 15.62
N PRO A 98 -4.20 -6.08 14.39
CA PRO A 98 -2.78 -6.08 14.09
C PRO A 98 -2.13 -4.76 14.53
N ARG A 99 -0.85 -4.83 14.90
CA ARG A 99 -0.03 -3.68 15.27
C ARG A 99 1.17 -3.56 14.37
N LEU A 100 1.59 -2.34 14.11
CA LEU A 100 2.80 -2.05 13.36
C LEU A 100 3.93 -1.71 14.34
N PHE A 101 5.08 -2.33 14.12
CA PHE A 101 6.31 -2.02 14.84
C PHE A 101 7.37 -1.57 13.85
N LEU A 102 7.96 -0.42 14.12
CA LEU A 102 9.08 0.12 13.34
C LEU A 102 10.37 -0.05 14.13
N TYR A 103 11.37 -0.63 13.51
CA TYR A 103 12.68 -0.84 14.10
C TYR A 103 13.72 0.04 13.39
N ARG A 104 14.63 0.62 14.18
CA ARG A 104 15.84 1.24 13.65
C ARG A 104 16.86 0.18 13.25
N PRO A 105 17.90 0.57 12.50
CA PRO A 105 18.98 -0.37 12.13
C PRO A 105 19.70 -1.00 13.32
N ASP A 106 19.66 -0.37 14.49
CA ASP A 106 20.24 -0.89 15.73
C ASP A 106 19.30 -1.85 16.48
N GLY A 107 18.12 -2.15 15.92
CA GLY A 107 17.10 -3.01 16.51
C GLY A 107 16.21 -2.33 17.55
N SER A 108 16.42 -1.06 17.86
CA SER A 108 15.54 -0.32 18.77
C SER A 108 14.20 0.00 18.10
N VAL A 109 13.13 -0.03 18.89
CA VAL A 109 11.79 0.34 18.40
C VAL A 109 11.71 1.86 18.25
N LEU A 110 11.12 2.31 17.15
CA LEU A 110 10.81 3.71 16.96
C LEU A 110 9.57 4.05 17.83
N GLU A 111 9.78 4.92 18.81
CA GLU A 111 8.71 5.41 19.68
C GLU A 111 7.90 6.54 18.98
N GLY A 112 6.70 6.78 19.46
CA GLY A 112 5.87 7.90 19.02
C GLY A 112 4.90 7.58 17.89
N VAL A 113 4.62 6.31 17.69
CA VAL A 113 3.64 5.83 16.72
C VAL A 113 2.27 5.78 17.38
N SER A 114 1.30 6.47 16.83
CA SER A 114 -0.07 6.50 17.38
C SER A 114 -0.98 5.52 16.66
N ASP A 115 -1.71 4.74 17.45
CA ASP A 115 -2.80 3.92 16.94
C ASP A 115 -4.00 4.85 16.63
N LEU A 116 -4.51 4.72 15.41
CA LEU A 116 -5.75 5.37 14.99
C LEU A 116 -6.77 4.30 14.64
N TYR A 117 -8.01 4.53 14.99
CA TYR A 117 -9.12 3.67 14.61
C TYR A 117 -10.17 4.51 13.88
N VAL A 118 -9.91 4.76 12.60
CA VAL A 118 -10.75 5.63 11.78
C VAL A 118 -11.12 4.97 10.46
N PRO A 119 -12.38 5.12 10.01
CA PRO A 119 -12.77 4.71 8.66
C PRO A 119 -11.95 5.47 7.61
N PHE A 120 -11.50 4.75 6.59
CA PHE A 120 -10.76 5.29 5.48
C PHE A 120 -11.26 4.70 4.16
N ASP A 121 -11.77 5.55 3.30
CA ASP A 121 -12.19 5.17 1.95
C ASP A 121 -11.01 5.37 1.00
N GLU A 122 -10.44 4.26 0.51
CA GLU A 122 -9.33 4.28 -0.43
C GLU A 122 -9.88 4.58 -1.84
N PRO A 123 -9.53 5.73 -2.44
CA PRO A 123 -10.22 6.23 -3.63
C PRO A 123 -9.92 5.44 -4.91
N PHE A 124 -8.80 4.72 -4.96
CA PHE A 124 -8.39 3.98 -6.17
C PHE A 124 -9.01 2.59 -6.26
N SER A 125 -9.05 1.86 -5.17
CA SER A 125 -9.70 0.55 -5.09
C SER A 125 -11.20 0.63 -4.81
N MET A 126 -11.69 1.82 -4.41
CA MET A 126 -13.05 2.03 -3.88
C MET A 126 -13.38 1.09 -2.72
N THR A 127 -12.37 0.66 -2.01
CA THR A 127 -12.49 -0.23 -0.86
C THR A 127 -12.51 0.60 0.41
N ARG A 128 -13.40 0.25 1.33
CA ARG A 128 -13.45 0.85 2.65
C ARG A 128 -12.57 0.06 3.61
N TYR A 129 -11.70 0.78 4.30
CA TYR A 129 -10.80 0.26 5.33
C TYR A 129 -11.06 0.90 6.68
N ILE A 130 -10.49 0.30 7.70
CA ILE A 130 -10.25 0.94 8.99
C ILE A 130 -8.75 1.18 9.08
N ARG A 131 -8.36 2.44 9.27
CA ARG A 131 -6.96 2.82 9.50
C ARG A 131 -6.70 2.69 10.99
N ILE A 132 -5.78 1.80 11.34
CA ILE A 132 -5.41 1.51 12.72
C ILE A 132 -4.03 2.08 13.09
N PHE A 133 -3.33 2.63 12.10
CA PHE A 133 -2.03 3.27 12.24
C PHE A 133 -1.79 4.26 11.10
N ASP A 134 -1.13 5.43 11.41
CA ASP A 134 -0.70 6.43 10.40
C ASP A 134 0.44 7.30 10.96
#